data_146ef9367bebde303aff900c392643ed
#
_entry.id   146ef9367bebde303aff900c392643ed
#
_cell.length_a   1.000
_cell.length_b   1.000
_cell.length_c   1.000
_cell.angle_alpha   90.00
_cell.angle_beta   90.00
_cell.angle_gamma   90.00
#
_symmetry.space_group_name_H-M   'P 1'
#
loop_
_entity.id
_entity.type
_entity.pdbx_description
1 polymer ?
#
loop_
_entity_poly.entity_id
_entity_poly.type
_entity_poly.pdbx_seq_one_letter_code
_entity_poly.pdbx_strand_id
1 'polypeptide(L)'
;MKSKKTIIICALVTILILGGVISAVSLLFNHPLRIEKPTFIYIDRDDTADSVYVKLQRDLNATHLTGFKMLARLKKYDQQIHSGAYRFDASINTLTLFRRLSSGHQTPVKVVIPSVRTLSRLARSLDRQLMPDSTEFARLVSDSAFCASLGFSLETMPALFIPNTYEAYWNTDAEAFIRRMKKEYERFWTQERKDKAQACGLTPVEVSTLASIVEEETANKSEMPMVAELYLNRLQAGMPLQADPTIKFSLQEFGLRRILHKHLEVESPYNTYKHAGLPPGPIRIASIQGIESILNHAQHDYLYMCAKEDFSGTHNFAATFAEHQANARRYQQALNKRNIR
;
A
#
# COMPACT_ATOMS: atom_id res chain seq x y z
N MET A 1 43.53 1.97 69.97
CA MET A 1 43.61 2.98 68.88
C MET A 1 43.84 2.39 67.48
N LYS A 2 44.67 1.37 67.31
CA LYS A 2 44.89 0.72 65.95
C LYS A 2 43.64 0.17 65.30
N SER A 3 42.72 -0.43 66.05
CA SER A 3 41.43 -1.02 65.49
C SER A 3 40.48 -0.02 64.86
N LYS A 4 40.30 1.20 65.46
CA LYS A 4 39.44 2.28 64.89
C LYS A 4 39.97 2.81 63.55
N LYS A 5 41.30 3.03 63.46
CA LYS A 5 41.93 3.46 62.21
C LYS A 5 41.81 2.46 61.11
N THR A 6 41.94 1.13 61.40
CA THR A 6 41.77 0.09 60.42
C THR A 6 40.35 -0.02 59.94
N ILE A 7 39.34 0.14 60.80
CA ILE A 7 37.92 0.14 60.42
C ILE A 7 37.59 1.31 59.49
N ILE A 8 38.13 2.54 59.80
CA ILE A 8 37.95 3.72 58.96
C ILE A 8 38.59 3.53 57.57
N ILE A 9 39.78 2.98 57.50
CA ILE A 9 40.48 2.68 56.24
C ILE A 9 39.68 1.65 55.43
N CYS A 10 39.22 0.56 56.03
CA CYS A 10 38.37 -0.42 55.34
C CYS A 10 37.09 0.18 54.84
N ALA A 11 36.39 1.04 55.60
CA ALA A 11 35.19 1.74 55.17
C ALA A 11 35.44 2.66 53.97
N LEU A 12 36.53 3.43 53.99
CA LEU A 12 36.92 4.32 52.89
C LEU A 12 37.27 3.53 51.62
N VAL A 13 37.99 2.43 51.73
CA VAL A 13 38.30 1.53 50.61
C VAL A 13 37.03 0.92 50.03
N THR A 14 36.09 0.48 50.87
CA THR A 14 34.79 -0.07 50.42
C THR A 14 33.97 0.98 49.69
N ILE A 15 33.93 2.21 50.17
CA ILE A 15 33.23 3.34 49.50
C ILE A 15 33.87 3.65 48.14
N LEU A 16 35.19 3.67 48.06
CA LEU A 16 35.91 3.86 46.80
C LEU A 16 35.64 2.73 45.78
N ILE A 17 35.66 1.49 46.23
CA ILE A 17 35.32 0.33 45.38
C ILE A 17 33.87 0.41 44.91
N LEU A 18 32.92 0.69 45.80
CA LEU A 18 31.50 0.86 45.45
C LEU A 18 31.31 2.04 44.47
N GLY A 19 31.95 3.15 44.68
CA GLY A 19 31.95 4.31 43.79
C GLY A 19 32.50 3.96 42.40
N GLY A 20 33.63 3.24 42.38
CA GLY A 20 34.23 2.75 41.13
C GLY A 20 33.31 1.77 40.37
N VAL A 21 32.66 0.83 41.07
CA VAL A 21 31.71 -0.11 40.50
C VAL A 21 30.46 0.63 39.94
N ILE A 22 29.91 1.56 40.71
CA ILE A 22 28.75 2.36 40.26
C ILE A 22 29.10 3.16 39.01
N SER A 23 30.28 3.80 39.00
CA SER A 23 30.77 4.56 37.83
C SER A 23 30.94 3.64 36.61
N ALA A 24 31.55 2.49 36.77
CA ALA A 24 31.74 1.51 35.68
C ALA A 24 30.42 0.99 35.14
N VAL A 25 29.48 0.67 36.04
CA VAL A 25 28.10 0.26 35.66
C VAL A 25 27.39 1.40 34.93
N SER A 26 27.50 2.63 35.43
CA SER A 26 26.91 3.79 34.77
C SER A 26 27.48 4.01 33.35
N LEU A 27 28.80 3.94 33.21
CA LEU A 27 29.45 4.05 31.90
C LEU A 27 29.07 2.97 30.92
N LEU A 28 28.87 1.73 31.37
CA LEU A 28 28.47 0.60 30.51
C LEU A 28 27.01 0.67 30.05
N PHE A 29 26.09 1.10 30.91
CA PHE A 29 24.66 1.01 30.65
C PHE A 29 23.99 2.34 30.33
N ASN A 30 24.54 3.47 30.83
CA ASN A 30 24.02 4.80 30.53
C ASN A 30 24.82 5.52 29.43
N HIS A 31 25.73 4.81 28.74
CA HIS A 31 26.47 5.43 27.64
C HIS A 31 25.47 5.88 26.55
N PRO A 32 25.45 7.18 26.17
CA PRO A 32 24.53 7.67 25.17
C PRO A 32 24.97 7.23 23.78
N LEU A 33 24.08 6.56 23.09
CA LEU A 33 24.18 6.32 21.65
C LEU A 33 23.63 7.53 20.92
N ARG A 34 24.48 8.27 20.24
CA ARG A 34 24.09 9.46 19.49
C ARG A 34 23.44 9.03 18.17
N ILE A 35 22.17 9.37 18.00
CA ILE A 35 21.40 9.11 16.77
C ILE A 35 21.24 10.44 16.07
N GLU A 36 21.90 10.62 14.94
CA GLU A 36 21.93 11.89 14.19
C GLU A 36 20.61 12.19 13.49
N LYS A 37 19.90 11.15 13.08
CA LYS A 37 18.60 11.24 12.40
C LYS A 37 17.70 10.07 12.80
N PRO A 38 16.36 10.26 12.78
CA PRO A 38 15.43 9.18 13.04
C PRO A 38 15.76 7.95 12.18
N THR A 39 16.02 6.83 12.83
CA THR A 39 16.47 5.60 12.16
C THR A 39 15.64 4.41 12.62
N PHE A 40 15.25 3.55 11.67
CA PHE A 40 14.65 2.26 11.96
C PHE A 40 15.69 1.15 11.99
N ILE A 41 15.55 0.26 12.96
CA ILE A 41 16.20 -1.05 12.99
C ILE A 41 15.13 -2.09 12.69
N TYR A 42 15.40 -2.93 11.70
CA TYR A 42 14.53 -4.04 11.33
C TYR A 42 15.14 -5.35 11.80
N ILE A 43 14.41 -6.08 12.65
CA ILE A 43 14.82 -7.38 13.18
C ILE A 43 13.90 -8.42 12.55
N ASP A 44 14.48 -9.35 11.79
CA ASP A 44 13.80 -10.43 11.10
C ASP A 44 13.49 -11.60 12.05
N ARG A 45 12.69 -12.56 11.60
CA ARG A 45 12.34 -13.76 12.38
C ARG A 45 13.53 -14.69 12.60
N ASP A 46 14.46 -14.71 11.66
CA ASP A 46 15.66 -15.56 11.64
C ASP A 46 16.91 -14.85 12.18
N ASP A 47 16.77 -13.59 12.65
CA ASP A 47 17.88 -12.88 13.25
C ASP A 47 18.39 -13.57 14.54
N THR A 48 19.70 -13.63 14.64
CA THR A 48 20.43 -14.05 15.83
C THR A 48 20.88 -12.83 16.64
N ALA A 49 21.34 -13.04 17.89
CA ALA A 49 21.92 -11.94 18.67
C ALA A 49 23.10 -11.27 17.94
N ASP A 50 23.92 -12.05 17.23
CA ASP A 50 25.05 -11.50 16.48
C ASP A 50 24.61 -10.68 15.27
N SER A 51 23.59 -11.09 14.53
CA SER A 51 23.04 -10.29 13.43
C SER A 51 22.41 -9.00 13.94
N VAL A 52 21.73 -9.02 15.09
CA VAL A 52 21.22 -7.81 15.74
C VAL A 52 22.38 -6.86 16.10
N TYR A 53 23.51 -7.36 16.63
CA TYR A 53 24.68 -6.50 16.91
C TYR A 53 25.20 -5.84 15.64
N VAL A 54 25.29 -6.59 14.55
CA VAL A 54 25.72 -6.02 13.25
C VAL A 54 24.74 -4.92 12.78
N LYS A 55 23.43 -5.16 12.87
CA LYS A 55 22.40 -4.17 12.52
C LYS A 55 22.52 -2.90 13.40
N LEU A 56 22.71 -3.06 14.72
CA LEU A 56 22.92 -1.93 15.63
C LEU A 56 24.18 -1.12 15.30
N GLN A 57 25.27 -1.78 14.94
CA GLN A 57 26.51 -1.09 14.53
C GLN A 57 26.33 -0.35 13.20
N ARG A 58 25.72 -1.00 12.21
CA ARG A 58 25.53 -0.44 10.87
C ARG A 58 24.55 0.74 10.86
N ASP A 59 23.39 0.56 11.51
CA ASP A 59 22.25 1.46 11.32
C ASP A 59 22.18 2.57 12.39
N LEU A 60 22.71 2.32 13.61
CA LEU A 60 22.78 3.31 14.68
C LEU A 60 24.19 3.84 14.95
N ASN A 61 25.20 3.43 14.18
CA ASN A 61 26.62 3.74 14.49
C ASN A 61 27.01 3.38 15.93
N ALA A 62 26.44 2.31 16.47
CA ALA A 62 26.64 1.89 17.85
C ALA A 62 28.04 1.26 18.02
N THR A 63 29.06 2.07 18.22
CA THR A 63 30.46 1.63 18.37
C THR A 63 30.71 0.90 19.69
N HIS A 64 29.97 1.21 20.78
CA HIS A 64 30.15 0.68 22.09
C HIS A 64 28.99 -0.20 22.55
N LEU A 65 28.97 -1.47 22.11
CA LEU A 65 27.92 -2.45 22.44
C LEU A 65 28.25 -3.36 23.61
N THR A 66 29.35 -3.12 24.36
CA THR A 66 29.82 -3.99 25.47
C THR A 66 28.71 -4.18 26.52
N GLY A 67 28.09 -3.08 26.95
CA GLY A 67 26.98 -3.13 27.92
C GLY A 67 25.75 -3.86 27.36
N PHE A 68 25.43 -3.65 26.08
CA PHE A 68 24.33 -4.36 25.42
C PHE A 68 24.59 -5.88 25.35
N LYS A 69 25.79 -6.29 24.92
CA LYS A 69 26.19 -7.71 24.86
C LYS A 69 26.18 -8.37 26.23
N MET A 70 26.57 -7.64 27.28
CA MET A 70 26.51 -8.14 28.64
C MET A 70 25.06 -8.37 29.10
N LEU A 71 24.15 -7.40 28.86
CA LEU A 71 22.73 -7.56 29.16
C LEU A 71 22.11 -8.72 28.35
N ALA A 72 22.47 -8.82 27.07
CA ALA A 72 21.99 -9.86 26.19
C ALA A 72 22.34 -11.26 26.71
N ARG A 73 23.59 -11.45 27.18
CA ARG A 73 24.01 -12.72 27.81
C ARG A 73 23.28 -13.00 29.12
N LEU A 74 23.19 -12.00 30.02
CA LEU A 74 22.54 -12.14 31.31
C LEU A 74 21.04 -12.45 31.20
N LYS A 75 20.37 -11.88 30.20
CA LYS A 75 18.93 -12.03 29.96
C LYS A 75 18.60 -13.09 28.93
N LYS A 76 19.59 -13.82 28.43
CA LYS A 76 19.41 -14.86 27.38
C LYS A 76 18.62 -14.31 26.17
N TYR A 77 19.05 -13.15 25.69
CA TYR A 77 18.35 -12.43 24.59
C TYR A 77 18.29 -13.24 23.29
N ASP A 78 19.28 -14.09 23.05
CA ASP A 78 19.32 -15.07 21.97
C ASP A 78 18.09 -16.00 21.90
N GLN A 79 17.45 -16.25 23.04
CA GLN A 79 16.25 -17.06 23.16
C GLN A 79 14.93 -16.25 23.04
N GLN A 80 15.03 -14.93 23.01
CA GLN A 80 13.89 -14.01 23.10
C GLN A 80 14.04 -12.82 22.15
N ILE A 81 14.54 -13.05 20.93
CA ILE A 81 14.64 -12.02 19.93
C ILE A 81 13.25 -11.77 19.36
N HIS A 82 12.79 -10.53 19.45
CA HIS A 82 11.50 -10.11 18.89
C HIS A 82 11.71 -9.45 17.53
N SER A 83 11.20 -10.11 16.47
CA SER A 83 11.15 -9.49 15.14
C SER A 83 10.30 -8.22 15.16
N GLY A 84 10.64 -7.25 14.31
CA GLY A 84 9.88 -6.00 14.20
C GLY A 84 10.71 -4.82 13.75
N ALA A 85 10.05 -3.68 13.58
CA ALA A 85 10.67 -2.40 13.29
C ALA A 85 10.73 -1.53 14.55
N TYR A 86 11.92 -1.05 14.85
CA TYR A 86 12.20 -0.25 16.06
C TYR A 86 12.77 1.10 15.63
N ARG A 87 12.01 2.17 15.83
CA ARG A 87 12.44 3.52 15.47
C ARG A 87 13.09 4.21 16.67
N PHE A 88 14.21 4.84 16.41
CA PHE A 88 14.96 5.63 17.37
C PHE A 88 15.13 7.05 16.81
N ASP A 89 14.58 8.04 17.53
CA ASP A 89 14.52 9.45 17.07
C ASP A 89 15.57 10.36 17.72
N ALA A 90 16.12 9.94 18.86
CA ALA A 90 17.06 10.71 19.65
C ALA A 90 18.09 9.80 20.31
N SER A 91 19.11 10.41 20.89
CA SER A 91 20.09 9.68 21.67
C SER A 91 19.42 8.89 22.79
N ILE A 92 19.77 7.60 22.88
CA ILE A 92 19.29 6.68 23.91
C ILE A 92 20.48 6.06 24.64
N ASN A 93 20.25 5.56 25.83
CA ASN A 93 21.26 4.78 26.51
C ASN A 93 21.12 3.27 26.18
N THR A 94 22.21 2.54 26.43
CA THR A 94 22.30 1.09 26.19
C THR A 94 21.17 0.31 26.87
N LEU A 95 20.80 0.70 28.11
CA LEU A 95 19.73 0.03 28.85
C LEU A 95 18.37 0.21 28.19
N THR A 96 18.04 1.41 27.74
CA THR A 96 16.79 1.71 27.02
C THR A 96 16.73 0.98 25.68
N LEU A 97 17.84 0.98 24.93
CA LEU A 97 17.96 0.21 23.68
C LEU A 97 17.67 -1.28 23.95
N PHE A 98 18.36 -1.88 24.93
CA PHE A 98 18.17 -3.28 25.27
C PHE A 98 16.72 -3.57 25.68
N ARG A 99 16.13 -2.76 26.56
CA ARG A 99 14.75 -2.93 27.02
C ARG A 99 13.76 -2.89 25.85
N ARG A 100 13.88 -1.93 24.94
CA ARG A 100 12.97 -1.84 23.79
C ARG A 100 13.04 -3.07 22.88
N LEU A 101 14.25 -3.55 22.57
CA LEU A 101 14.42 -4.71 21.71
C LEU A 101 13.98 -6.01 22.41
N SER A 102 14.37 -6.19 23.70
CA SER A 102 14.04 -7.41 24.45
C SER A 102 12.58 -7.52 24.85
N SER A 103 11.85 -6.41 24.93
CA SER A 103 10.39 -6.39 25.21
C SER A 103 9.53 -6.41 23.97
N GLY A 104 10.12 -6.33 22.77
CA GLY A 104 9.36 -6.30 21.52
C GLY A 104 8.53 -5.00 21.31
N HIS A 105 8.92 -3.88 21.97
CA HIS A 105 8.21 -2.62 21.77
C HIS A 105 8.50 -1.99 20.40
N GLN A 106 7.83 -2.53 19.38
CA GLN A 106 7.92 -2.09 18.00
C GLN A 106 7.34 -0.68 17.79
N THR A 107 7.76 -0.05 16.71
CA THR A 107 7.15 1.17 16.18
C THR A 107 6.42 0.83 14.90
N PRO A 108 5.12 1.19 14.75
CA PRO A 108 4.42 0.97 13.50
C PRO A 108 5.12 1.66 12.32
N VAL A 109 5.11 1.02 11.17
CA VAL A 109 5.59 1.57 9.90
C VAL A 109 4.41 2.04 9.05
N LYS A 110 4.65 3.03 8.19
CA LYS A 110 3.67 3.48 7.22
C LYS A 110 3.70 2.57 6.01
N VAL A 111 2.59 1.90 5.72
CA VAL A 111 2.41 1.00 4.59
C VAL A 111 1.49 1.64 3.58
N VAL A 112 1.99 1.88 2.38
CA VAL A 112 1.24 2.48 1.28
C VAL A 112 0.61 1.40 0.43
N ILE A 113 -0.71 1.41 0.29
CA ILE A 113 -1.43 0.64 -0.71
C ILE A 113 -1.54 1.52 -1.96
N PRO A 114 -0.84 1.21 -3.04
CA PRO A 114 -0.90 2.00 -4.27
C PRO A 114 -2.09 1.59 -5.15
N SER A 115 -2.57 2.51 -5.98
CA SER A 115 -3.47 2.20 -7.08
C SER A 115 -2.66 1.55 -8.22
N VAL A 116 -2.71 0.23 -8.33
CA VAL A 116 -1.95 -0.57 -9.30
C VAL A 116 -2.86 -1.51 -10.10
N ARG A 117 -2.42 -1.89 -11.30
CA ARG A 117 -3.20 -2.70 -12.24
C ARG A 117 -3.30 -4.18 -11.88
N THR A 118 -2.39 -4.71 -11.07
CA THR A 118 -2.40 -6.14 -10.74
C THR A 118 -2.09 -6.39 -9.27
N LEU A 119 -2.67 -7.44 -8.70
CA LEU A 119 -2.36 -7.89 -7.33
C LEU A 119 -0.90 -8.32 -7.18
N SER A 120 -0.25 -8.82 -8.25
CA SER A 120 1.19 -9.11 -8.23
C SER A 120 2.06 -7.85 -8.05
N ARG A 121 1.62 -6.70 -8.60
CA ARG A 121 2.30 -5.41 -8.35
C ARG A 121 2.06 -4.93 -6.92
N LEU A 122 0.85 -5.15 -6.38
CA LEU A 122 0.57 -4.87 -4.97
C LEU A 122 1.47 -5.71 -4.07
N ALA A 123 1.53 -7.04 -4.28
CA ALA A 123 2.35 -7.96 -3.49
C ALA A 123 3.82 -7.50 -3.45
N ARG A 124 4.40 -7.15 -4.61
CA ARG A 124 5.76 -6.59 -4.68
C ARG A 124 5.93 -5.23 -4.00
N SER A 125 4.85 -4.44 -3.92
CA SER A 125 4.89 -3.17 -3.18
C SER A 125 4.87 -3.41 -1.67
N LEU A 126 4.12 -4.40 -1.20
CA LEU A 126 4.03 -4.78 0.22
C LEU A 126 5.31 -5.43 0.73
N ASP A 127 5.93 -6.31 -0.06
CA ASP A 127 7.23 -6.93 0.19
C ASP A 127 8.33 -5.90 0.58
N ARG A 128 8.34 -4.76 -0.09
CA ARG A 128 9.29 -3.68 0.23
C ARG A 128 8.97 -2.89 1.51
N GLN A 129 7.82 -3.11 2.10
CA GLN A 129 7.30 -2.31 3.21
C GLN A 129 7.04 -3.12 4.49
N LEU A 130 6.86 -4.43 4.35
CA LEU A 130 6.57 -5.37 5.42
C LEU A 130 7.57 -6.53 5.38
N MET A 131 7.62 -7.31 6.44
CA MET A 131 8.51 -8.47 6.54
C MET A 131 8.09 -9.65 5.65
N PRO A 132 6.79 -9.99 5.47
CA PRO A 132 6.38 -11.04 4.57
C PRO A 132 6.75 -10.71 3.12
N ASP A 133 7.20 -11.71 2.38
CA ASP A 133 7.61 -11.55 0.99
C ASP A 133 6.42 -11.49 0.01
N SER A 134 6.72 -11.13 -1.24
CA SER A 134 5.70 -11.00 -2.28
C SER A 134 5.02 -12.33 -2.64
N THR A 135 5.66 -13.47 -2.38
CA THR A 135 5.08 -14.80 -2.68
C THR A 135 4.02 -15.19 -1.66
N GLU A 136 4.20 -14.83 -0.39
CA GLU A 136 3.19 -15.01 0.66
C GLU A 136 1.90 -14.23 0.32
N PHE A 137 2.04 -12.95 -0.04
CA PHE A 137 0.91 -12.12 -0.44
C PHE A 137 0.25 -12.64 -1.73
N ALA A 138 1.06 -12.96 -2.76
CA ALA A 138 0.53 -13.44 -4.03
C ALA A 138 -0.24 -14.76 -3.87
N ARG A 139 0.25 -15.69 -3.07
CA ARG A 139 -0.41 -16.96 -2.77
C ARG A 139 -1.80 -16.73 -2.17
N LEU A 140 -1.90 -15.87 -1.16
CA LEU A 140 -3.16 -15.61 -0.46
C LEU A 140 -4.20 -14.95 -1.38
N VAL A 141 -3.81 -13.92 -2.15
CA VAL A 141 -4.76 -13.23 -3.05
C VAL A 141 -5.12 -14.04 -4.30
N SER A 142 -4.46 -15.15 -4.54
CA SER A 142 -4.76 -16.12 -5.60
C SER A 142 -5.45 -17.39 -5.09
N ASP A 143 -5.68 -17.50 -3.78
CA ASP A 143 -6.42 -18.60 -3.17
C ASP A 143 -7.92 -18.27 -3.14
N SER A 144 -8.70 -19.00 -3.93
CA SER A 144 -10.15 -18.78 -4.05
C SER A 144 -10.90 -18.99 -2.73
N ALA A 145 -10.47 -19.95 -1.90
CA ALA A 145 -11.09 -20.21 -0.61
C ALA A 145 -10.80 -19.07 0.38
N PHE A 146 -9.57 -18.57 0.37
CA PHE A 146 -9.20 -17.41 1.19
C PHE A 146 -9.96 -16.15 0.73
N CYS A 147 -10.01 -15.85 -0.56
CA CYS A 147 -10.78 -14.73 -1.10
C CYS A 147 -12.27 -14.83 -0.71
N ALA A 148 -12.88 -16.02 -0.88
CA ALA A 148 -14.28 -16.26 -0.50
C ALA A 148 -14.51 -16.05 1.01
N SER A 149 -13.55 -16.41 1.87
CA SER A 149 -13.63 -16.15 3.32
C SER A 149 -13.69 -14.66 3.67
N LEU A 150 -13.23 -13.79 2.75
CA LEU A 150 -13.30 -12.33 2.87
C LEU A 150 -14.53 -11.74 2.15
N GLY A 151 -15.33 -12.55 1.48
CA GLY A 151 -16.50 -12.12 0.71
C GLY A 151 -16.18 -11.61 -0.69
N PHE A 152 -15.06 -12.05 -1.29
CA PHE A 152 -14.62 -11.70 -2.64
C PHE A 152 -14.34 -12.94 -3.47
N SER A 153 -14.44 -12.81 -4.80
CA SER A 153 -13.87 -13.77 -5.75
C SER A 153 -12.45 -13.36 -6.13
N LEU A 154 -11.76 -14.18 -6.93
CA LEU A 154 -10.44 -13.82 -7.48
C LEU A 154 -10.51 -12.54 -8.32
N GLU A 155 -11.59 -12.40 -9.11
CA GLU A 155 -11.81 -11.25 -9.99
C GLU A 155 -12.11 -9.97 -9.19
N THR A 156 -12.83 -10.09 -8.08
CA THR A 156 -13.25 -8.95 -7.25
C THR A 156 -12.26 -8.60 -6.14
N MET A 157 -11.27 -9.46 -5.88
CA MET A 157 -10.25 -9.24 -4.84
C MET A 157 -9.51 -7.89 -4.93
N PRO A 158 -9.25 -7.30 -6.12
CA PRO A 158 -8.68 -5.97 -6.20
C PRO A 158 -9.52 -4.87 -5.52
N ALA A 159 -10.86 -5.02 -5.46
CA ALA A 159 -11.74 -4.06 -4.81
C ALA A 159 -11.58 -4.00 -3.28
N LEU A 160 -11.05 -5.07 -2.66
CA LEU A 160 -10.76 -5.11 -1.22
C LEU A 160 -9.80 -3.99 -0.79
N PHE A 161 -8.82 -3.67 -1.63
CA PHE A 161 -7.73 -2.77 -1.28
C PHE A 161 -8.10 -1.32 -1.60
N ILE A 162 -8.24 -0.51 -0.55
CA ILE A 162 -8.46 0.94 -0.71
C ILE A 162 -7.09 1.63 -0.68
N PRO A 163 -6.66 2.29 -1.77
CA PRO A 163 -5.39 3.01 -1.81
C PRO A 163 -5.31 4.11 -0.75
N ASN A 164 -4.42 3.92 0.21
CA ASN A 164 -4.16 4.85 1.29
C ASN A 164 -2.83 4.50 1.97
N THR A 165 -2.43 5.29 2.96
CA THR A 165 -1.32 4.97 3.86
C THR A 165 -1.86 4.46 5.18
N TYR A 166 -1.45 3.26 5.56
CA TYR A 166 -1.87 2.58 6.78
C TYR A 166 -0.69 2.42 7.73
N GLU A 167 -0.91 2.51 9.04
CA GLU A 167 0.09 2.14 10.02
C GLU A 167 -0.04 0.66 10.37
N ALA A 168 1.05 -0.11 10.28
CA ALA A 168 1.09 -1.52 10.64
C ALA A 168 2.40 -1.87 11.33
N TYR A 169 2.44 -2.95 12.11
CA TYR A 169 3.71 -3.49 12.52
C TYR A 169 4.39 -4.18 11.34
N TRP A 170 5.68 -3.92 11.19
CA TRP A 170 6.45 -4.40 10.05
C TRP A 170 6.44 -5.93 9.90
N ASN A 171 6.41 -6.65 11.02
CA ASN A 171 6.38 -8.11 11.09
C ASN A 171 4.96 -8.70 11.06
N THR A 172 3.94 -7.90 10.75
CA THR A 172 2.57 -8.40 10.56
C THR A 172 2.58 -9.41 9.41
N ASP A 173 2.07 -10.62 9.64
CA ASP A 173 1.96 -11.65 8.61
C ASP A 173 1.00 -11.23 7.48
N ALA A 174 1.18 -11.83 6.31
CA ALA A 174 0.45 -11.46 5.11
C ALA A 174 -1.08 -11.65 5.27
N GLU A 175 -1.50 -12.74 5.93
CA GLU A 175 -2.92 -13.00 6.16
C GLU A 175 -3.55 -11.97 7.09
N ALA A 176 -2.92 -11.71 8.25
CA ALA A 176 -3.41 -10.71 9.20
C ALA A 176 -3.49 -9.32 8.55
N PHE A 177 -2.50 -8.97 7.71
CA PHE A 177 -2.52 -7.71 6.98
C PHE A 177 -3.70 -7.64 5.99
N ILE A 178 -3.94 -8.68 5.18
CA ILE A 178 -5.06 -8.69 4.24
C ILE A 178 -6.40 -8.66 4.98
N ARG A 179 -6.56 -9.42 6.08
CA ARG A 179 -7.77 -9.37 6.92
C ARG A 179 -7.99 -7.98 7.53
N ARG A 180 -6.92 -7.28 7.85
CA ARG A 180 -7.01 -5.87 8.26
C ARG A 180 -7.47 -4.98 7.11
N MET A 181 -7.00 -5.18 5.87
CA MET A 181 -7.50 -4.43 4.71
C MET A 181 -9.00 -4.66 4.50
N LYS A 182 -9.54 -5.85 4.83
CA LYS A 182 -10.99 -6.08 4.85
C LYS A 182 -11.71 -5.14 5.82
N LYS A 183 -11.18 -4.94 7.03
CA LYS A 183 -11.75 -3.99 7.99
C LYS A 183 -11.66 -2.54 7.50
N GLU A 184 -10.56 -2.17 6.83
CA GLU A 184 -10.41 -0.84 6.26
C GLU A 184 -11.35 -0.62 5.06
N TYR A 185 -11.60 -1.65 4.25
CA TYR A 185 -12.64 -1.66 3.22
C TYR A 185 -14.03 -1.42 3.82
N GLU A 186 -14.39 -2.14 4.88
CA GLU A 186 -15.67 -1.98 5.58
C GLU A 186 -15.85 -0.59 6.19
N ARG A 187 -14.78 0.00 6.73
CA ARG A 187 -14.78 1.39 7.23
C ARG A 187 -14.92 2.42 6.12
N PHE A 188 -14.27 2.17 4.97
CA PHE A 188 -14.35 3.06 3.82
C PHE A 188 -15.76 3.12 3.25
N TRP A 189 -16.42 1.97 3.13
CA TRP A 189 -17.79 1.86 2.65
C TRP A 189 -18.79 2.17 3.76
N THR A 190 -18.86 3.47 4.13
CA THR A 190 -19.88 3.99 5.07
C THR A 190 -21.28 3.81 4.49
N GLN A 191 -22.30 3.95 5.35
CA GLN A 191 -23.69 3.87 4.88
C GLN A 191 -23.97 4.91 3.78
N GLU A 192 -23.50 6.15 3.93
CA GLU A 192 -23.63 7.19 2.91
C GLU A 192 -23.07 6.77 1.55
N ARG A 193 -21.86 6.17 1.52
CA ARG A 193 -21.27 5.69 0.26
C ARG A 193 -22.04 4.52 -0.35
N LYS A 194 -22.56 3.64 0.49
CA LYS A 194 -23.41 2.52 0.03
C LYS A 194 -24.73 3.03 -0.54
N ASP A 195 -25.34 4.04 0.07
CA ASP A 195 -26.58 4.64 -0.41
C ASP A 195 -26.36 5.33 -1.76
N LYS A 196 -25.25 6.05 -1.93
CA LYS A 196 -24.84 6.63 -3.22
C LYS A 196 -24.59 5.55 -4.28
N ALA A 197 -23.90 4.47 -3.94
CA ALA A 197 -23.69 3.35 -4.85
C ALA A 197 -25.02 2.73 -5.29
N GLN A 198 -25.94 2.52 -4.36
CA GLN A 198 -27.28 2.01 -4.63
C GLN A 198 -28.08 2.96 -5.53
N ALA A 199 -27.95 4.28 -5.33
CA ALA A 199 -28.58 5.29 -6.20
C ALA A 199 -28.06 5.20 -7.65
N CYS A 200 -26.81 4.80 -7.87
CA CYS A 200 -26.25 4.49 -9.18
C CYS A 200 -26.65 3.09 -9.70
N GLY A 201 -27.41 2.30 -8.94
CA GLY A 201 -27.75 0.91 -9.27
C GLY A 201 -26.57 -0.06 -9.12
N LEU A 202 -25.55 0.28 -8.32
CA LEU A 202 -24.30 -0.47 -8.20
C LEU A 202 -24.03 -0.92 -6.75
N THR A 203 -23.38 -2.05 -6.62
CA THR A 203 -22.76 -2.51 -5.36
C THR A 203 -21.40 -1.81 -5.15
N PRO A 204 -20.84 -1.81 -3.93
CA PRO A 204 -19.49 -1.31 -3.67
C PRO A 204 -18.39 -1.89 -4.57
N VAL A 205 -18.48 -3.17 -4.93
CA VAL A 205 -17.53 -3.84 -5.82
C VAL A 205 -17.69 -3.35 -7.25
N GLU A 206 -18.92 -3.19 -7.72
CA GLU A 206 -19.23 -2.67 -9.05
C GLU A 206 -18.82 -1.20 -9.20
N VAL A 207 -18.99 -0.39 -8.16
CA VAL A 207 -18.43 0.98 -8.13
C VAL A 207 -16.92 0.95 -8.29
N SER A 208 -16.21 0.07 -7.55
CA SER A 208 -14.76 -0.08 -7.67
C SER A 208 -14.36 -0.56 -9.07
N THR A 209 -15.19 -1.43 -9.68
CA THR A 209 -14.98 -1.93 -11.05
C THR A 209 -15.10 -0.80 -12.06
N LEU A 210 -16.18 -0.04 -12.02
CA LEU A 210 -16.39 1.09 -12.93
C LEU A 210 -15.33 2.18 -12.72
N ALA A 211 -15.00 2.50 -11.46
CA ALA A 211 -13.95 3.45 -11.11
C ALA A 211 -12.60 3.06 -11.72
N SER A 212 -12.27 1.77 -11.71
CA SER A 212 -11.02 1.26 -12.31
C SER A 212 -10.96 1.47 -13.83
N ILE A 213 -12.09 1.46 -14.51
CA ILE A 213 -12.21 1.75 -15.94
C ILE A 213 -12.05 3.25 -16.18
N VAL A 214 -12.80 4.08 -15.44
CA VAL A 214 -12.75 5.56 -15.56
C VAL A 214 -11.33 6.09 -15.35
N GLU A 215 -10.59 5.57 -14.37
CA GLU A 215 -9.19 5.97 -14.11
C GLU A 215 -8.20 5.58 -15.22
N GLU A 216 -8.50 4.56 -16.00
CA GLU A 216 -7.68 4.17 -17.15
C GLU A 216 -8.06 4.91 -18.44
N GLU A 217 -9.26 5.50 -18.49
CA GLU A 217 -9.71 6.34 -19.61
C GLU A 217 -9.15 7.75 -19.53
N THR A 218 -9.17 8.36 -18.35
CA THR A 218 -8.68 9.74 -18.20
C THR A 218 -7.77 9.92 -17.01
N ALA A 219 -6.62 10.56 -17.24
CA ALA A 219 -5.74 11.02 -16.17
C ALA A 219 -6.22 12.35 -15.55
N ASN A 220 -7.18 13.04 -16.21
CA ASN A 220 -7.70 14.30 -15.74
C ASN A 220 -8.77 14.07 -14.66
N LYS A 221 -8.39 14.33 -13.42
CA LYS A 221 -9.25 14.11 -12.25
C LYS A 221 -10.56 14.91 -12.29
N SER A 222 -10.55 16.09 -12.87
CA SER A 222 -11.76 16.91 -12.99
C SER A 222 -12.74 16.41 -14.05
N GLU A 223 -12.28 15.57 -14.97
CA GLU A 223 -13.10 14.95 -16.02
C GLU A 223 -13.68 13.60 -15.58
N MET A 224 -13.10 12.94 -14.59
CA MET A 224 -13.56 11.62 -14.12
C MET A 224 -15.07 11.56 -13.82
N PRO A 225 -15.72 12.56 -13.16
CA PRO A 225 -17.16 12.51 -12.94
C PRO A 225 -18.00 12.55 -14.23
N MET A 226 -17.49 13.22 -15.28
CA MET A 226 -18.14 13.25 -16.60
C MET A 226 -18.05 11.90 -17.31
N VAL A 227 -16.86 11.26 -17.25
CA VAL A 227 -16.64 9.92 -17.81
C VAL A 227 -17.44 8.88 -17.01
N ALA A 228 -17.54 9.03 -15.70
CA ALA A 228 -18.35 8.19 -14.84
C ALA A 228 -19.82 8.19 -15.25
N GLU A 229 -20.41 9.36 -15.42
CA GLU A 229 -21.81 9.49 -15.86
C GLU A 229 -22.04 8.90 -17.24
N LEU A 230 -21.12 9.12 -18.19
CA LEU A 230 -21.22 8.52 -19.51
C LEU A 230 -21.35 6.98 -19.42
N TYR A 231 -20.53 6.35 -18.59
CA TYR A 231 -20.58 4.89 -18.43
C TYR A 231 -21.83 4.44 -17.67
N LEU A 232 -22.30 5.20 -16.68
CA LEU A 232 -23.58 4.93 -16.01
C LEU A 232 -24.73 5.01 -16.98
N ASN A 233 -24.77 6.01 -17.86
CA ASN A 233 -25.77 6.14 -18.90
C ASN A 233 -25.74 4.96 -19.88
N ARG A 234 -24.55 4.49 -20.27
CA ARG A 234 -24.42 3.27 -21.12
C ARG A 234 -24.93 2.02 -20.41
N LEU A 235 -24.61 1.84 -19.12
CA LEU A 235 -25.14 0.71 -18.33
C LEU A 235 -26.66 0.74 -18.27
N GLN A 236 -27.27 1.91 -17.99
CA GLN A 236 -28.73 2.08 -17.96
C GLN A 236 -29.39 1.82 -19.32
N ALA A 237 -28.71 2.21 -20.41
CA ALA A 237 -29.17 1.96 -21.78
C ALA A 237 -28.92 0.53 -22.29
N GLY A 238 -28.29 -0.33 -21.49
CA GLY A 238 -27.90 -1.69 -21.90
C GLY A 238 -26.83 -1.71 -22.99
N MET A 239 -26.10 -0.60 -23.16
CA MET A 239 -25.02 -0.49 -24.15
C MET A 239 -23.71 -1.14 -23.61
N PRO A 240 -22.91 -1.78 -24.49
CA PRO A 240 -21.56 -2.19 -24.15
C PRO A 240 -20.72 -0.97 -23.76
N LEU A 241 -19.83 -1.12 -22.73
CA LEU A 241 -18.99 -0.01 -22.30
C LEU A 241 -17.95 0.39 -23.35
N GLN A 242 -17.44 -0.59 -24.12
CA GLN A 242 -16.44 -0.38 -25.20
C GLN A 242 -15.22 0.41 -24.71
N ALA A 243 -14.72 0.03 -23.56
CA ALA A 243 -13.58 0.67 -22.90
C ALA A 243 -12.26 0.01 -23.30
N ASP A 244 -11.41 0.70 -24.04
CA ASP A 244 -10.09 0.22 -24.48
C ASP A 244 -9.20 -0.34 -23.33
N PRO A 245 -9.21 0.24 -22.12
CA PRO A 245 -8.46 -0.31 -20.99
C PRO A 245 -8.84 -1.76 -20.63
N THR A 246 -10.08 -2.16 -20.84
CA THR A 246 -10.52 -3.53 -20.56
C THR A 246 -9.92 -4.53 -21.54
N ILE A 247 -9.64 -4.11 -22.78
CA ILE A 247 -8.93 -4.92 -23.77
C ILE A 247 -7.47 -5.09 -23.37
N LYS A 248 -6.79 -4.01 -22.96
CA LYS A 248 -5.41 -4.08 -22.45
C LYS A 248 -5.30 -5.01 -21.25
N PHE A 249 -6.31 -4.98 -20.36
CA PHE A 249 -6.38 -5.88 -19.22
C PHE A 249 -6.61 -7.33 -19.64
N SER A 250 -7.52 -7.57 -20.58
CA SER A 250 -7.81 -8.92 -21.13
C SER A 250 -6.58 -9.58 -21.74
N LEU A 251 -5.76 -8.78 -22.45
CA LEU A 251 -4.51 -9.23 -23.07
C LEU A 251 -3.32 -9.25 -22.11
N GLN A 252 -3.43 -8.62 -20.91
CA GLN A 252 -2.31 -8.34 -20.00
C GLN A 252 -1.20 -7.51 -20.66
N GLU A 253 -1.53 -6.73 -21.70
CA GLU A 253 -0.61 -5.91 -22.48
C GLU A 253 -0.83 -4.41 -22.19
N PHE A 254 -0.41 -3.95 -21.02
CA PHE A 254 -0.62 -2.58 -20.55
C PHE A 254 0.21 -1.51 -21.30
N GLY A 255 1.16 -1.93 -22.12
CA GLY A 255 2.00 -1.05 -22.94
C GLY A 255 1.41 -0.69 -24.31
N LEU A 256 0.28 -1.27 -24.70
CA LEU A 256 -0.35 -0.99 -25.97
C LEU A 256 -0.75 0.49 -26.07
N ARG A 257 -0.21 1.18 -27.07
CA ARG A 257 -0.55 2.59 -27.34
C ARG A 257 -1.85 2.73 -28.11
N ARG A 258 -2.19 1.74 -28.94
CA ARG A 258 -3.38 1.74 -29.79
C ARG A 258 -4.04 0.37 -29.78
N ILE A 259 -5.35 0.31 -29.60
CA ILE A 259 -6.16 -0.89 -29.79
C ILE A 259 -6.48 -1.02 -31.29
N LEU A 260 -6.20 -2.19 -31.85
CA LEU A 260 -6.50 -2.56 -33.24
C LEU A 260 -7.69 -3.52 -33.26
N HIS A 261 -8.37 -3.66 -34.41
CA HIS A 261 -9.51 -4.57 -34.55
C HIS A 261 -9.22 -6.00 -34.06
N LYS A 262 -8.06 -6.57 -34.38
CA LYS A 262 -7.64 -7.89 -33.90
C LYS A 262 -7.63 -8.02 -32.36
N HIS A 263 -7.40 -6.94 -31.63
CA HIS A 263 -7.40 -6.93 -30.17
C HIS A 263 -8.81 -6.98 -29.60
N LEU A 264 -9.79 -6.43 -30.33
CA LEU A 264 -11.20 -6.44 -29.93
C LEU A 264 -11.84 -7.84 -30.00
N GLU A 265 -11.17 -8.77 -30.70
CA GLU A 265 -11.63 -10.15 -30.85
C GLU A 265 -11.25 -11.06 -29.68
N VAL A 266 -10.47 -10.56 -28.71
CA VAL A 266 -10.04 -11.35 -27.55
C VAL A 266 -11.25 -11.95 -26.82
N GLU A 267 -11.21 -13.26 -26.60
CA GLU A 267 -12.22 -13.97 -25.81
C GLU A 267 -11.88 -13.83 -24.32
N SER A 268 -12.56 -12.92 -23.67
CA SER A 268 -12.38 -12.64 -22.25
C SER A 268 -13.67 -12.07 -21.66
N PRO A 269 -14.08 -12.46 -20.46
CA PRO A 269 -15.20 -11.82 -19.77
C PRO A 269 -14.97 -10.34 -19.44
N TYR A 270 -13.73 -9.89 -19.55
CA TYR A 270 -13.38 -8.47 -19.42
C TYR A 270 -13.51 -7.68 -20.73
N ASN A 271 -13.78 -8.33 -21.86
CA ASN A 271 -13.94 -7.63 -23.14
C ASN A 271 -15.30 -6.90 -23.21
N THR A 272 -15.29 -5.62 -22.83
CA THR A 272 -16.49 -4.77 -22.83
C THR A 272 -16.96 -4.32 -24.23
N TYR A 273 -16.32 -4.78 -25.31
CA TYR A 273 -16.82 -4.65 -26.68
C TYR A 273 -17.76 -5.80 -27.03
N LYS A 274 -17.53 -7.00 -26.47
CA LYS A 274 -18.33 -8.21 -26.72
C LYS A 274 -19.41 -8.43 -25.66
N HIS A 275 -19.16 -7.99 -24.43
CA HIS A 275 -20.07 -8.20 -23.30
C HIS A 275 -20.64 -6.87 -22.82
N ALA A 276 -21.96 -6.77 -22.76
CA ALA A 276 -22.67 -5.65 -22.16
C ALA A 276 -22.57 -5.72 -20.61
N GLY A 277 -22.67 -4.57 -19.96
CA GLY A 277 -22.54 -4.46 -18.50
C GLY A 277 -21.11 -4.30 -18.03
N LEU A 278 -20.92 -4.46 -16.73
CA LEU A 278 -19.60 -4.39 -16.10
C LEU A 278 -18.81 -5.71 -16.29
N PRO A 279 -17.49 -5.65 -16.40
CA PRO A 279 -16.67 -6.86 -16.34
C PRO A 279 -16.74 -7.51 -14.94
N PRO A 280 -16.24 -8.76 -14.76
CA PRO A 280 -16.36 -9.51 -13.51
C PRO A 280 -15.75 -8.85 -12.28
N GLY A 281 -14.84 -7.89 -12.47
CA GLY A 281 -14.18 -7.18 -11.39
C GLY A 281 -13.29 -6.05 -11.89
N PRO A 282 -12.62 -5.32 -10.97
CA PRO A 282 -11.79 -4.20 -11.32
C PRO A 282 -10.57 -4.57 -12.17
N ILE A 283 -10.24 -3.72 -13.15
CA ILE A 283 -9.03 -3.86 -13.98
C ILE A 283 -7.78 -3.21 -13.35
N ARG A 284 -7.97 -2.57 -12.21
CA ARG A 284 -6.93 -2.06 -11.31
C ARG A 284 -7.50 -1.87 -9.91
N ILE A 285 -6.64 -1.72 -8.91
CA ILE A 285 -7.06 -1.22 -7.60
C ILE A 285 -7.46 0.24 -7.78
N ALA A 286 -8.75 0.53 -7.72
CA ALA A 286 -9.28 1.87 -7.93
C ALA A 286 -8.87 2.83 -6.80
N SER A 287 -8.48 4.04 -7.13
CA SER A 287 -8.18 5.08 -6.14
C SER A 287 -9.46 5.58 -5.45
N ILE A 288 -9.30 6.18 -4.27
CA ILE A 288 -10.41 6.85 -3.58
C ILE A 288 -11.05 7.89 -4.51
N GLN A 289 -10.25 8.64 -5.27
CA GLN A 289 -10.77 9.63 -6.20
C GLN A 289 -11.57 9.01 -7.35
N GLY A 290 -11.11 7.88 -7.91
CA GLY A 290 -11.87 7.14 -8.92
C GLY A 290 -13.22 6.67 -8.36
N ILE A 291 -13.25 6.10 -7.16
CA ILE A 291 -14.48 5.69 -6.48
C ILE A 291 -15.41 6.90 -6.24
N GLU A 292 -14.88 7.99 -5.69
CA GLU A 292 -15.67 9.21 -5.45
C GLU A 292 -16.20 9.84 -6.73
N SER A 293 -15.53 9.68 -7.88
CA SER A 293 -16.03 10.16 -9.16
C SER A 293 -17.29 9.43 -9.65
N ILE A 294 -17.45 8.16 -9.26
CA ILE A 294 -18.67 7.40 -9.52
C ILE A 294 -19.78 7.81 -8.54
N LEU A 295 -19.46 7.88 -7.24
CA LEU A 295 -20.44 8.21 -6.20
C LEU A 295 -20.95 9.65 -6.27
N ASN A 296 -20.19 10.53 -6.91
CA ASN A 296 -20.53 11.95 -7.11
C ASN A 296 -20.37 12.32 -8.61
N HIS A 297 -20.91 11.43 -9.48
CA HIS A 297 -20.87 11.61 -10.94
C HIS A 297 -21.56 12.91 -11.37
N ALA A 298 -21.22 13.38 -12.56
CA ALA A 298 -21.88 14.53 -13.18
C ALA A 298 -23.31 14.16 -13.60
N GLN A 299 -24.10 15.17 -14.00
CA GLN A 299 -25.45 14.96 -14.52
C GLN A 299 -25.49 15.40 -15.98
N HIS A 300 -25.63 14.44 -16.90
CA HIS A 300 -25.76 14.66 -18.34
C HIS A 300 -26.26 13.41 -19.06
N ASP A 301 -26.66 13.54 -20.34
CA ASP A 301 -27.18 12.43 -21.17
C ASP A 301 -26.15 11.92 -22.19
N TYR A 302 -24.84 12.16 -21.98
CA TYR A 302 -23.82 11.73 -22.95
C TYR A 302 -23.62 10.22 -22.92
N LEU A 303 -23.51 9.66 -24.13
CA LEU A 303 -23.26 8.23 -24.37
C LEU A 303 -21.92 7.98 -25.07
N TYR A 304 -21.30 9.04 -25.61
CA TYR A 304 -20.10 8.93 -26.43
C TYR A 304 -19.06 9.96 -25.98
N MET A 305 -17.80 9.61 -26.13
CA MET A 305 -16.67 10.52 -25.96
C MET A 305 -15.58 10.23 -26.99
N CYS A 306 -14.78 11.23 -27.32
CA CYS A 306 -13.53 11.07 -28.06
C CYS A 306 -12.54 12.14 -27.64
N ALA A 307 -11.25 11.90 -27.83
CA ALA A 307 -10.22 12.87 -27.48
C ALA A 307 -10.46 14.22 -28.19
N LYS A 308 -10.17 15.33 -27.49
CA LYS A 308 -10.26 16.66 -28.05
C LYS A 308 -9.18 16.92 -29.08
N GLU A 309 -9.56 17.68 -30.09
CA GLU A 309 -8.70 18.10 -31.19
C GLU A 309 -7.60 19.08 -30.81
N ASP A 310 -7.67 19.70 -29.62
CA ASP A 310 -6.63 20.58 -29.06
C ASP A 310 -5.47 19.82 -28.40
N PHE A 311 -5.61 18.48 -28.22
CA PHE A 311 -4.65 17.61 -27.56
C PHE A 311 -4.41 17.95 -26.09
N SER A 312 -5.40 18.54 -25.42
CA SER A 312 -5.36 18.87 -23.99
C SER A 312 -5.35 17.64 -23.08
N GLY A 313 -5.57 16.43 -23.63
CA GLY A 313 -5.73 15.21 -22.86
C GLY A 313 -7.13 15.07 -22.25
N THR A 314 -8.09 15.87 -22.70
CA THR A 314 -9.51 15.80 -22.33
C THR A 314 -10.36 15.28 -23.49
N HIS A 315 -11.65 15.10 -23.26
CA HIS A 315 -12.58 14.52 -24.23
C HIS A 315 -13.67 15.51 -24.65
N ASN A 316 -14.15 15.35 -25.89
CA ASN A 316 -15.45 15.88 -26.34
C ASN A 316 -16.50 14.81 -26.05
N PHE A 317 -17.55 15.19 -25.35
CA PHE A 317 -18.70 14.36 -25.05
C PHE A 317 -19.83 14.59 -26.03
N ALA A 318 -20.65 13.56 -26.26
CA ALA A 318 -21.80 13.64 -27.16
C ALA A 318 -22.96 12.74 -26.68
N ALA A 319 -24.19 13.19 -26.82
CA ALA A 319 -25.38 12.41 -26.52
C ALA A 319 -25.75 11.48 -27.69
N THR A 320 -25.51 11.94 -28.92
CA THR A 320 -25.87 11.19 -30.14
C THR A 320 -24.62 10.69 -30.90
N PHE A 321 -24.82 9.61 -31.64
CA PHE A 321 -23.77 9.06 -32.50
C PHE A 321 -23.36 10.04 -33.62
N ALA A 322 -24.28 10.83 -34.14
CA ALA A 322 -23.98 11.84 -35.14
C ALA A 322 -23.03 12.93 -34.64
N GLU A 323 -23.26 13.45 -33.42
CA GLU A 323 -22.36 14.37 -32.75
C GLU A 323 -21.00 13.78 -32.49
N HIS A 324 -20.96 12.51 -31.99
CA HIS A 324 -19.73 11.78 -31.79
C HIS A 324 -18.91 11.65 -33.08
N GLN A 325 -19.56 11.31 -34.21
CA GLN A 325 -18.87 11.24 -35.49
C GLN A 325 -18.32 12.62 -35.92
N ALA A 326 -19.03 13.70 -35.64
CA ALA A 326 -18.55 15.05 -35.93
C ALA A 326 -17.31 15.39 -35.07
N ASN A 327 -17.33 15.05 -33.77
CA ASN A 327 -16.21 15.20 -32.86
C ASN A 327 -14.99 14.37 -33.32
N ALA A 328 -15.21 13.10 -33.67
CA ALA A 328 -14.17 12.19 -34.15
C ALA A 328 -13.53 12.69 -35.47
N ARG A 329 -14.32 13.23 -36.39
CA ARG A 329 -13.79 13.86 -37.62
C ARG A 329 -12.89 15.06 -37.32
N ARG A 330 -13.27 15.94 -36.37
CA ARG A 330 -12.43 17.09 -35.96
C ARG A 330 -11.10 16.61 -35.40
N TYR A 331 -11.14 15.62 -34.51
CA TYR A 331 -9.93 15.04 -33.93
C TYR A 331 -9.02 14.43 -35.01
N GLN A 332 -9.58 13.62 -35.94
CA GLN A 332 -8.83 13.02 -37.03
C GLN A 332 -8.18 14.09 -37.95
N GLN A 333 -8.91 15.17 -38.27
CA GLN A 333 -8.36 16.28 -39.01
C GLN A 333 -7.19 16.97 -38.30
N ALA A 334 -7.29 17.12 -36.97
CA ALA A 334 -6.21 17.68 -36.16
C ALA A 334 -4.97 16.78 -36.11
N LEU A 335 -5.14 15.45 -36.02
CA LEU A 335 -4.04 14.48 -36.16
C LEU A 335 -3.34 14.60 -37.51
N ASN A 336 -4.13 14.65 -38.61
CA ASN A 336 -3.60 14.76 -39.97
C ASN A 336 -2.80 16.05 -40.16
N LYS A 337 -3.29 17.20 -39.65
CA LYS A 337 -2.57 18.49 -39.69
C LYS A 337 -1.21 18.44 -38.96
N ARG A 338 -1.06 17.59 -37.93
CA ARG A 338 0.17 17.43 -37.16
C ARG A 338 1.03 16.25 -37.65
N ASN A 339 0.66 15.58 -38.75
CA ASN A 339 1.31 14.37 -39.26
C ASN A 339 1.47 13.25 -38.21
N ILE A 340 0.55 13.15 -37.23
CA ILE A 340 0.48 12.09 -36.23
C ILE A 340 -0.33 10.92 -36.83
N ARG A 341 0.36 9.78 -37.08
CA ARG A 341 -0.25 8.55 -37.63
C ARG A 341 -0.53 7.51 -36.57
#